data_bd416be356ac0727397cbb39b4a6d11d
#
_entry.id   bd416be356ac0727397cbb39b4a6d11d
#
_cell.length_a   1.000
_cell.length_b   1.000
_cell.length_c   1.000
_cell.angle_alpha   90.00
_cell.angle_beta   90.00
_cell.angle_gamma   90.00
#
_symmetry.space_group_name_H-M   'P 1'
#
loop_
_entity.id
_entity.type
_entity.pdbx_description
1 polymer ?
#
loop_
_entity_poly.entity_id
_entity_poly.type
_entity_poly.pdbx_seq_one_letter_code
_entity_poly.pdbx_strand_id
1 'polypeptide(L)'
;MPCVFCDIVARRAPVSMIYEDDVLAAFMGIQPTAPGECLVIPRAHVDHFTDLPDATAERIMRVAQRIGRRLRTAFRPERVGYLVHGYGVAHAHLIVVPQHGPHHLTSDRFARVEDGQVVFDFRDVPFAERATLDAQARELGAGWGQPT
;
A
#
# COMPACT_ATOMS: atom_id res chain seq x y z
N MET A 1 18.36 -2.91 11.82
CA MET A 1 18.42 -1.87 10.76
C MET A 1 17.22 -0.94 10.90
N PRO A 2 17.37 0.34 10.64
CA PRO A 2 16.23 1.25 10.66
C PRO A 2 15.21 0.84 9.59
N CYS A 3 13.95 0.73 9.97
CA CYS A 3 12.84 0.35 9.09
C CYS A 3 11.72 1.39 9.23
N VAL A 4 11.43 2.09 8.14
CA VAL A 4 10.40 3.13 8.14
C VAL A 4 9.01 2.58 8.51
N PHE A 5 8.69 1.33 8.16
CA PHE A 5 7.41 0.72 8.53
C PHE A 5 7.34 0.40 10.02
N CYS A 6 8.46 -0.03 10.64
CA CYS A 6 8.54 -0.15 12.09
C CYS A 6 8.37 1.21 12.78
N ASP A 7 8.91 2.28 12.20
CA ASP A 7 8.76 3.63 12.73
C ASP A 7 7.31 4.13 12.61
N ILE A 8 6.63 3.80 11.52
CA ILE A 8 5.20 4.07 11.34
C ILE A 8 4.38 3.36 12.40
N VAL A 9 4.59 2.05 12.59
CA VAL A 9 3.91 1.24 13.60
C VAL A 9 4.14 1.78 15.01
N ALA A 10 5.35 2.25 15.29
CA ALA A 10 5.74 2.84 16.57
C ALA A 10 5.38 4.33 16.73
N ARG A 11 4.70 4.93 15.75
CA ARG A 11 4.32 6.35 15.74
C ARG A 11 5.52 7.33 15.77
N ARG A 12 6.66 6.89 15.26
CA ARG A 12 7.87 7.73 15.11
C ARG A 12 7.98 8.38 13.74
N ALA A 13 7.23 7.87 12.75
CA ALA A 13 7.17 8.44 11.42
C ALA A 13 5.73 8.89 11.08
N PRO A 14 5.56 9.98 10.30
CA PRO A 14 4.25 10.46 9.89
C PRO A 14 3.55 9.44 8.97
N VAL A 15 2.26 9.24 9.17
CA VAL A 15 1.46 8.28 8.43
C VAL A 15 0.01 8.73 8.30
N SER A 16 -0.62 8.41 7.16
CA SER A 16 -2.07 8.54 6.94
C SER A 16 -2.67 7.15 7.09
N MET A 17 -3.07 6.81 8.31
CA MET A 17 -3.54 5.48 8.69
C MET A 17 -4.97 5.24 8.22
N ILE A 18 -5.23 4.09 7.59
CA ILE A 18 -6.54 3.62 7.16
C ILE A 18 -7.15 2.69 8.22
N TYR A 19 -6.35 1.74 8.67
CA TYR A 19 -6.74 0.69 9.60
C TYR A 19 -5.54 0.21 10.40
N GLU A 20 -5.77 -0.15 11.64
CA GLU A 20 -4.80 -0.89 12.45
C GLU A 20 -5.49 -1.75 13.50
N ASP A 21 -4.84 -2.84 13.84
CA ASP A 21 -5.19 -3.71 14.96
C ASP A 21 -3.91 -4.18 15.66
N ASP A 22 -3.98 -5.22 16.45
CA ASP A 22 -2.84 -5.81 17.18
C ASP A 22 -1.82 -6.52 16.27
N VAL A 23 -2.21 -6.89 15.05
CA VAL A 23 -1.38 -7.69 14.12
C VAL A 23 -0.99 -6.91 12.87
N LEU A 24 -1.86 -6.05 12.34
CA LEU A 24 -1.71 -5.37 11.06
C LEU A 24 -1.81 -3.86 11.17
N ALA A 25 -1.23 -3.18 10.18
CA ALA A 25 -1.47 -1.78 9.88
C ALA A 25 -1.69 -1.60 8.38
N ALA A 26 -2.61 -0.70 8.00
CA ALA A 26 -2.85 -0.30 6.62
C ALA A 26 -2.83 1.22 6.52
N PHE A 27 -2.08 1.76 5.57
CA PHE A 27 -1.86 3.20 5.42
C PHE A 27 -1.63 3.60 3.97
N MET A 28 -1.80 4.89 3.69
CA MET A 28 -1.61 5.46 2.36
C MET A 28 -0.15 5.43 1.93
N GLY A 29 0.11 5.07 0.67
CA GLY A 29 1.40 5.23 0.02
C GLY A 29 1.74 6.72 -0.16
N ILE A 30 3.01 7.11 0.08
CA ILE A 30 3.44 8.52 -0.03
C ILE A 30 3.78 8.93 -1.46
N GLN A 31 4.08 7.98 -2.34
CA GLN A 31 4.31 8.15 -3.78
C GLN A 31 3.33 7.28 -4.57
N PRO A 32 2.01 7.57 -4.50
CA PRO A 32 1.02 6.73 -5.14
C PRO A 32 1.06 6.88 -6.66
N THR A 33 0.90 5.78 -7.39
CA THR A 33 0.73 5.80 -8.85
C THR A 33 -0.68 6.20 -9.25
N ALA A 34 -1.63 6.08 -8.33
CA ALA A 34 -2.99 6.59 -8.46
C ALA A 34 -3.54 6.99 -7.07
N PRO A 35 -4.49 7.95 -7.02
CA PRO A 35 -5.18 8.29 -5.77
C PRO A 35 -5.81 7.06 -5.12
N GLY A 36 -5.54 6.85 -3.84
CA GLY A 36 -6.04 5.70 -3.08
C GLY A 36 -5.07 4.53 -2.96
N GLU A 37 -3.92 4.57 -3.64
CA GLU A 37 -2.90 3.52 -3.47
C GLU A 37 -2.42 3.48 -2.03
N CYS A 38 -2.40 2.29 -1.45
CA CYS A 38 -2.10 2.08 -0.04
C CYS A 38 -1.42 0.74 0.19
N LEU A 39 -0.95 0.55 1.41
CA LEU A 39 -0.21 -0.65 1.82
C LEU A 39 -0.88 -1.31 3.01
N VAL A 40 -0.73 -2.64 3.10
CA VAL A 40 -1.07 -3.44 4.26
C VAL A 40 0.18 -4.19 4.70
N ILE A 41 0.55 -4.03 5.96
CA ILE A 41 1.76 -4.61 6.54
C ILE A 41 1.47 -5.36 7.85
N PRO A 42 2.27 -6.36 8.24
CA PRO A 42 2.28 -6.83 9.62
C PRO A 42 2.91 -5.77 10.53
N ARG A 43 2.47 -5.71 11.79
CA ARG A 43 3.12 -4.85 12.80
C ARG A 43 4.47 -5.41 13.22
N ALA A 44 4.59 -6.74 13.24
CA ALA A 44 5.86 -7.42 13.47
C ALA A 44 6.79 -7.20 12.28
N HIS A 45 8.07 -6.93 12.57
CA HIS A 45 9.08 -6.83 11.52
C HIS A 45 9.40 -8.22 10.96
N VAL A 46 8.94 -8.48 9.75
CA VAL A 46 9.28 -9.66 8.95
C VAL A 46 9.68 -9.15 7.58
N ASP A 47 10.86 -9.49 7.10
CA ASP A 47 11.39 -8.96 5.85
C ASP A 47 10.65 -9.55 4.63
N HIS A 48 10.66 -10.86 4.50
CA HIS A 48 10.06 -11.53 3.36
C HIS A 48 8.60 -11.92 3.62
N PHE A 49 7.74 -11.62 2.65
CA PHE A 49 6.32 -12.00 2.73
C PHE A 49 6.13 -13.52 2.89
N THR A 50 7.03 -14.31 2.32
CA THR A 50 7.02 -15.78 2.42
C THR A 50 7.34 -16.31 3.82
N ASP A 51 7.91 -15.48 4.69
CA ASP A 51 8.26 -15.86 6.07
C ASP A 51 7.14 -15.51 7.07
N LEU A 52 6.04 -14.90 6.57
CA LEU A 52 4.88 -14.62 7.41
C LEU A 52 4.19 -15.91 7.83
N PRO A 53 3.68 -15.99 9.08
CA PRO A 53 2.72 -17.03 9.43
C PRO A 53 1.51 -17.00 8.51
N ASP A 54 1.00 -18.17 8.10
CA ASP A 54 -0.15 -18.28 7.18
C ASP A 54 -1.33 -17.43 7.63
N ALA A 55 -1.68 -17.47 8.91
CA ALA A 55 -2.77 -16.67 9.46
C ALA A 55 -2.55 -15.16 9.30
N THR A 56 -1.30 -14.68 9.33
CA THR A 56 -0.97 -13.27 9.10
C THR A 56 -1.13 -12.91 7.63
N ALA A 57 -0.62 -13.76 6.73
CA ALA A 57 -0.76 -13.58 5.29
C ALA A 57 -2.24 -13.56 4.86
N GLU A 58 -3.06 -14.46 5.39
CA GLU A 58 -4.52 -14.49 5.18
C GLU A 58 -5.19 -13.20 5.67
N ARG A 59 -4.82 -12.71 6.86
CA ARG A 59 -5.37 -11.47 7.40
C ARG A 59 -4.99 -10.25 6.54
N ILE A 60 -3.75 -10.19 6.06
CA ILE A 60 -3.30 -9.13 5.13
C ILE A 60 -4.19 -9.11 3.90
N MET A 61 -4.41 -10.26 3.25
CA MET A 61 -5.26 -10.34 2.06
C MET A 61 -6.71 -9.96 2.37
N ARG A 62 -7.24 -10.37 3.51
CA ARG A 62 -8.61 -10.02 3.94
C ARG A 62 -8.79 -8.51 4.13
N VAL A 63 -7.81 -7.85 4.79
CA VAL A 63 -7.80 -6.39 4.98
C VAL A 63 -7.65 -5.70 3.62
N ALA A 64 -6.71 -6.14 2.79
CA ALA A 64 -6.48 -5.59 1.45
C ALA A 64 -7.74 -5.69 0.57
N GLN A 65 -8.44 -6.83 0.59
CA GLN A 65 -9.70 -7.01 -0.15
C GLN A 65 -10.79 -6.05 0.35
N ARG A 66 -10.89 -5.84 1.65
CA ARG A 66 -11.85 -4.90 2.23
C ARG A 66 -11.54 -3.46 1.80
N ILE A 67 -10.27 -3.06 1.79
CA ILE A 67 -9.82 -1.77 1.25
C ILE A 67 -10.17 -1.68 -0.24
N GLY A 68 -9.89 -2.72 -1.03
CA GLY A 68 -10.20 -2.75 -2.45
C GLY A 68 -11.68 -2.52 -2.78
N ARG A 69 -12.59 -3.06 -1.97
CA ARG A 69 -14.04 -2.79 -2.11
C ARG A 69 -14.34 -1.31 -1.88
N ARG A 70 -13.70 -0.68 -0.91
CA ARG A 70 -13.87 0.74 -0.60
C ARG A 70 -13.27 1.63 -1.68
N LEU A 71 -12.11 1.27 -2.21
CA LEU A 71 -11.50 1.95 -3.35
C LEU A 71 -12.45 1.98 -4.55
N ARG A 72 -13.10 0.87 -4.84
CA ARG A 72 -14.08 0.81 -5.95
C ARG A 72 -15.24 1.78 -5.77
N THR A 73 -15.68 2.00 -4.55
CA THR A 73 -16.77 2.93 -4.24
C THR A 73 -16.28 4.37 -4.26
N ALA A 74 -15.18 4.67 -3.58
CA ALA A 74 -14.69 6.03 -3.38
C ALA A 74 -13.98 6.61 -4.60
N PHE A 75 -13.11 5.83 -5.24
CA PHE A 75 -12.23 6.30 -6.33
C PHE A 75 -12.62 5.77 -7.71
N ARG A 76 -13.56 4.82 -7.77
CA ARG A 76 -14.12 4.25 -9.02
C ARG A 76 -13.08 3.82 -10.05
N PRO A 77 -12.01 3.11 -9.67
CA PRO A 77 -11.07 2.55 -10.63
C PRO A 77 -11.76 1.47 -11.48
N GLU A 78 -11.21 1.18 -12.65
CA GLU A 78 -11.68 0.06 -13.48
C GLU A 78 -11.45 -1.29 -12.80
N ARG A 79 -10.29 -1.41 -12.16
CA ARG A 79 -9.87 -2.61 -11.41
C ARG A 79 -9.13 -2.20 -10.13
N VAL A 80 -8.94 -3.17 -9.24
CA VAL A 80 -8.03 -3.05 -8.09
C VAL A 80 -7.02 -4.18 -8.19
N GLY A 81 -5.76 -3.82 -8.25
CA GLY A 81 -4.63 -4.75 -8.23
C GLY A 81 -4.07 -4.93 -6.83
N TYR A 82 -3.46 -6.09 -6.61
CA TYR A 82 -2.76 -6.43 -5.37
C TYR A 82 -1.35 -6.88 -5.74
N LEU A 83 -0.35 -6.29 -5.14
CA LEU A 83 1.05 -6.54 -5.47
C LEU A 83 1.87 -6.79 -4.22
N VAL A 84 2.57 -7.92 -4.18
CA VAL A 84 3.69 -8.18 -3.28
C VAL A 84 4.95 -8.13 -4.11
N HIS A 85 5.67 -7.02 -4.07
CA HIS A 85 6.83 -6.80 -4.95
C HIS A 85 8.13 -7.37 -4.38
N GLY A 86 8.28 -7.41 -3.05
CA GLY A 86 9.47 -7.94 -2.37
C GLY A 86 10.65 -6.97 -2.28
N TYR A 87 10.54 -5.79 -2.87
CA TYR A 87 11.58 -4.74 -2.86
C TYR A 87 11.04 -3.42 -2.30
N GLY A 88 11.91 -2.45 -2.13
CA GLY A 88 11.60 -1.13 -1.58
C GLY A 88 11.95 -1.08 -0.10
N VAL A 89 11.06 -1.49 0.76
CA VAL A 89 11.29 -1.56 2.21
C VAL A 89 11.44 -3.01 2.63
N ALA A 90 12.54 -3.34 3.35
CA ALA A 90 12.78 -4.65 3.94
C ALA A 90 11.83 -4.91 5.12
N HIS A 91 10.55 -5.05 4.81
CA HIS A 91 9.44 -5.33 5.70
C HIS A 91 8.27 -5.80 4.83
N ALA A 92 7.75 -6.97 5.07
CA ALA A 92 6.69 -7.57 4.27
C ALA A 92 5.49 -6.63 4.11
N HIS A 93 5.06 -6.41 2.88
CA HIS A 93 3.95 -5.52 2.57
C HIS A 93 3.20 -5.97 1.31
N LEU A 94 1.92 -5.69 1.31
CA LEU A 94 1.06 -5.83 0.14
C LEU A 94 0.56 -4.45 -0.26
N ILE A 95 0.71 -4.11 -1.53
CA ILE A 95 0.26 -2.84 -2.11
C ILE A 95 -1.11 -3.07 -2.74
N VAL A 96 -2.05 -2.18 -2.45
CA VAL A 96 -3.38 -2.15 -3.06
C VAL A 96 -3.41 -1.00 -4.06
N VAL A 97 -3.54 -1.32 -5.34
CA VAL A 97 -3.38 -0.37 -6.44
C VAL A 97 -4.72 -0.16 -7.17
N PRO A 98 -5.29 1.06 -7.13
CA PRO A 98 -6.40 1.42 -8.01
C PRO A 98 -5.90 1.50 -9.46
N GLN A 99 -6.50 0.72 -10.35
CA GLN A 99 -6.09 0.64 -11.76
C GLN A 99 -7.09 1.35 -12.67
N HIS A 100 -6.60 2.29 -13.48
CA HIS A 100 -7.35 3.05 -14.47
C HIS A 100 -6.98 2.67 -15.91
N GLY A 101 -6.35 1.51 -16.09
CA GLY A 101 -5.95 0.95 -17.37
C GLY A 101 -5.14 -0.33 -17.19
N PRO A 102 -4.96 -1.13 -18.26
CA PRO A 102 -4.35 -2.46 -18.18
C PRO A 102 -2.86 -2.45 -17.79
N HIS A 103 -2.17 -1.35 -18.01
CA HIS A 103 -0.73 -1.21 -17.73
C HIS A 103 -0.43 -0.45 -16.43
N HIS A 104 -1.46 -0.04 -15.69
CA HIS A 104 -1.29 0.79 -14.51
C HIS A 104 -0.42 0.11 -13.42
N LEU A 105 -0.59 -1.19 -13.22
CA LEU A 105 0.19 -1.95 -12.22
C LEU A 105 1.68 -2.04 -12.58
N THR A 106 1.99 -2.09 -13.86
CA THR A 106 3.35 -2.13 -14.38
C THR A 106 3.96 -0.74 -14.54
N SER A 107 3.18 0.30 -14.22
CA SER A 107 3.62 1.70 -14.19
C SER A 107 4.28 2.14 -15.50
N ASP A 108 3.63 1.86 -16.63
CA ASP A 108 4.06 2.29 -17.96
C ASP A 108 4.40 3.79 -18.04
N ARG A 109 3.75 4.60 -17.19
CA ARG A 109 4.00 6.04 -17.03
C ARG A 109 5.42 6.37 -16.54
N PHE A 110 6.10 5.41 -15.92
CA PHE A 110 7.43 5.55 -15.34
C PHE A 110 8.44 4.60 -16.00
N ALA A 111 8.00 3.91 -17.06
CA ALA A 111 8.85 3.08 -17.87
C ALA A 111 9.64 3.95 -18.85
N ARG A 112 10.93 3.69 -18.95
CA ARG A 112 11.80 4.27 -19.96
C ARG A 112 12.77 3.22 -20.50
N VAL A 113 13.35 3.49 -21.66
CA VAL A 113 14.35 2.59 -22.24
C VAL A 113 15.73 3.19 -21.99
N GLU A 114 16.56 2.47 -21.29
CA GLU A 114 17.97 2.79 -21.05
C GLU A 114 18.82 1.62 -21.57
N ASP A 115 19.76 1.90 -22.44
CA ASP A 115 20.67 0.91 -23.05
C ASP A 115 19.93 -0.33 -23.62
N GLY A 116 18.76 -0.12 -24.22
CA GLY A 116 17.94 -1.16 -24.83
C GLY A 116 17.14 -2.01 -23.84
N GLN A 117 17.15 -1.65 -22.55
CA GLN A 117 16.37 -2.31 -21.51
C GLN A 117 15.23 -1.40 -21.02
N VAL A 118 14.10 -2.00 -20.69
CA VAL A 118 13.00 -1.27 -20.04
C VAL A 118 13.32 -1.14 -18.56
N VAL A 119 13.41 0.10 -18.10
CA VAL A 119 13.66 0.46 -16.70
C VAL A 119 12.41 1.15 -16.14
N PHE A 120 12.01 0.75 -14.94
CA PHE A 120 10.94 1.40 -14.19
C PHE A 120 11.56 2.22 -13.06
N ASP A 121 11.37 3.53 -13.09
CA ASP A 121 11.95 4.42 -12.10
C ASP A 121 10.85 5.15 -11.32
N PHE A 122 10.66 4.74 -10.08
CA PHE A 122 9.68 5.34 -9.18
C PHE A 122 10.14 6.68 -8.57
N ARG A 123 11.41 7.08 -8.79
CA ARG A 123 11.92 8.38 -8.30
C ARG A 123 11.17 9.56 -8.90
N ASP A 124 10.63 9.41 -10.09
CA ASP A 124 9.87 10.45 -10.80
C ASP A 124 8.38 10.48 -10.39
N VAL A 125 7.91 9.53 -9.57
CA VAL A 125 6.55 9.57 -9.04
C VAL A 125 6.46 10.68 -8.00
N PRO A 126 5.55 11.66 -8.17
CA PRO A 126 5.46 12.76 -7.23
C PRO A 126 4.96 12.28 -5.85
N PHE A 127 5.52 12.89 -4.80
CA PHE A 127 4.98 12.73 -3.46
C PHE A 127 3.59 13.37 -3.37
N ALA A 128 2.66 12.66 -2.76
CA ALA A 128 1.34 13.21 -2.51
C ALA A 128 1.36 14.12 -1.27
N GLU A 129 0.55 15.17 -1.33
CA GLU A 129 0.37 16.07 -0.19
C GLU A 129 -0.24 15.34 1.01
N ARG A 130 0.31 15.57 2.21
CA ARG A 130 -0.13 14.90 3.44
C ARG A 130 -1.63 15.08 3.70
N ALA A 131 -2.15 16.28 3.51
CA ALA A 131 -3.58 16.56 3.70
C ALA A 131 -4.48 15.72 2.77
N THR A 132 -4.03 15.50 1.52
CA THR A 132 -4.73 14.63 0.58
C THR A 132 -4.71 13.18 1.04
N LEU A 133 -3.56 12.68 1.47
CA LEU A 133 -3.42 11.31 2.00
C LEU A 133 -4.28 11.10 3.25
N ASP A 134 -4.33 12.08 4.15
CA ASP A 134 -5.14 12.02 5.35
C ASP A 134 -6.64 11.97 5.02
N ALA A 135 -7.08 12.76 4.03
CA ALA A 135 -8.47 12.73 3.57
C ALA A 135 -8.84 11.38 2.96
N GLN A 136 -7.99 10.83 2.10
CA GLN A 136 -8.18 9.50 1.50
C GLN A 136 -8.19 8.39 2.56
N ALA A 137 -7.30 8.46 3.54
CA ALA A 137 -7.23 7.50 4.64
C ALA A 137 -8.52 7.51 5.47
N ARG A 138 -9.06 8.70 5.77
CA ARG A 138 -10.34 8.82 6.49
C ARG A 138 -11.49 8.21 5.69
N GLU A 139 -11.55 8.46 4.40
CA GLU A 139 -12.59 7.90 3.53
C GLU A 139 -12.51 6.36 3.47
N LEU A 140 -11.33 5.82 3.27
CA LEU A 140 -11.10 4.38 3.21
C LEU A 140 -11.28 3.69 4.58
N GLY A 141 -10.99 4.39 5.68
CA GLY A 141 -11.10 3.90 7.04
C GLY A 141 -12.48 4.10 7.68
N ALA A 142 -13.36 4.90 7.08
CA ALA A 142 -14.65 5.26 7.69
C ALA A 142 -15.53 4.04 8.02
N GLY A 143 -16.06 3.97 9.24
CA GLY A 143 -16.92 2.85 9.69
C GLY A 143 -16.22 1.49 9.69
N TRP A 144 -14.90 1.46 9.73
CA TRP A 144 -14.14 0.25 9.99
C TRP A 144 -14.23 -0.04 11.48
N GLY A 145 -15.24 -0.79 11.88
CA GLY A 145 -15.41 -1.18 13.27
C GLY A 145 -14.18 -1.92 13.78
N GLN A 146 -13.94 -1.81 15.08
CA GLN A 146 -12.94 -2.60 15.79
C GLN A 146 -13.04 -4.07 15.35
N PRO A 147 -11.93 -4.77 15.16
CA PRO A 147 -11.98 -6.19 14.83
C PRO A 147 -12.73 -6.92 15.93
N THR A 148 -13.79 -7.62 15.54
CA THR A 148 -14.46 -8.61 16.39
C THR A 148 -13.60 -9.85 16.48
#